data_abb57504b232cfe458d3fd0a412e1ea4
#
_entry.id   abb57504b232cfe458d3fd0a412e1ea4
#
_cell.length_a   1.000
_cell.length_b   1.000
_cell.length_c   1.000
_cell.angle_alpha   90.00
_cell.angle_beta   90.00
_cell.angle_gamma   90.00
#
_symmetry.space_group_name_H-M   'P 1'
#
loop_
_entity.id
_entity.type
_entity.pdbx_description
1 polymer ?
#
loop_
_entity_poly.entity_id
_entity_poly.type
_entity_poly.pdbx_seq_one_letter_code
_entity_poly.pdbx_strand_id
1 'polypeptide(L)'
;TVNKSGYVSQEAAETISAIIKELDYSPSQIARDLSAGHTRKIGVVVPHVRHTYFTELIKGLLDAALESHYQLLFLPSDYSIEAEKAYLEQLRSNAFDALIFTSRAIDIQTIASYRKYGSIVCLEETDLPELISISVDRKPGYQALFKWIQKHNPQKVALLFSRNSPISPTFRETLSVFEEIFKGVEYV
;
A
#
# COMPACT_ATOMS: atom_id res chain seq x y z
N THR A 1 19.26 -30.28 -7.93
CA THR A 1 20.62 -29.73 -8.13
C THR A 1 20.55 -28.22 -8.33
N VAL A 2 19.84 -27.70 -9.35
CA VAL A 2 19.73 -26.25 -9.60
C VAL A 2 19.12 -25.52 -8.40
N ASN A 3 18.12 -26.11 -7.74
CA ASN A 3 17.43 -25.55 -6.56
C ASN A 3 17.96 -26.11 -5.22
N LYS A 4 19.07 -26.85 -5.21
CA LYS A 4 19.62 -27.54 -4.02
C LYS A 4 18.60 -28.42 -3.29
N SER A 5 17.54 -28.85 -3.97
CA SER A 5 16.53 -29.78 -3.44
C SER A 5 16.71 -31.16 -4.07
N GLY A 6 16.63 -32.22 -3.25
CA GLY A 6 16.81 -33.59 -3.66
C GLY A 6 18.26 -34.09 -3.58
N TYR A 7 18.41 -35.42 -3.44
CA TYR A 7 19.71 -36.08 -3.40
C TYR A 7 20.25 -36.27 -4.83
N VAL A 8 21.41 -35.73 -5.10
CA VAL A 8 22.14 -35.91 -6.37
C VAL A 8 23.57 -36.30 -6.03
N SER A 9 24.16 -37.24 -6.76
CA SER A 9 25.56 -37.58 -6.56
C SER A 9 26.48 -36.39 -6.83
N GLN A 10 27.63 -36.35 -6.18
CA GLN A 10 28.58 -35.24 -6.32
C GLN A 10 29.03 -35.09 -7.78
N GLU A 11 29.32 -36.18 -8.48
CA GLU A 11 29.72 -36.21 -9.89
C GLU A 11 28.64 -35.60 -10.80
N ALA A 12 27.37 -35.96 -10.58
CA ALA A 12 26.26 -35.39 -11.34
C ALA A 12 26.05 -33.89 -11.03
N ALA A 13 26.26 -33.47 -9.79
CA ALA A 13 26.18 -32.03 -9.44
C ALA A 13 27.29 -31.21 -10.09
N GLU A 14 28.52 -31.74 -10.14
CA GLU A 14 29.66 -31.08 -10.80
C GLU A 14 29.44 -30.99 -12.32
N THR A 15 28.99 -32.09 -12.97
CA THR A 15 28.66 -32.09 -14.39
C THR A 15 27.58 -31.07 -14.76
N ILE A 16 26.48 -31.05 -13.99
CA ILE A 16 25.39 -30.10 -14.22
C ILE A 16 25.87 -28.66 -14.01
N SER A 17 26.70 -28.42 -12.99
CA SER A 17 27.24 -27.07 -12.74
C SER A 17 28.18 -26.59 -13.88
N ALA A 18 28.97 -27.50 -14.44
CA ALA A 18 29.81 -27.20 -15.58
C ALA A 18 28.98 -26.83 -16.84
N ILE A 19 27.94 -27.61 -17.14
CA ILE A 19 27.04 -27.36 -18.27
C ILE A 19 26.29 -26.04 -18.07
N ILE A 20 25.77 -25.74 -16.85
CA ILE A 20 25.12 -24.47 -16.55
C ILE A 20 26.04 -23.28 -16.85
N LYS A 21 27.31 -23.40 -16.45
CA LYS A 21 28.32 -22.36 -16.69
C LYS A 21 28.69 -22.23 -18.18
N GLU A 22 28.82 -23.35 -18.87
CA GLU A 22 29.13 -23.38 -20.32
C GLU A 22 28.03 -22.76 -21.16
N LEU A 23 26.77 -23.04 -20.82
CA LEU A 23 25.58 -22.53 -21.52
C LEU A 23 25.14 -21.15 -21.05
N ASP A 24 25.81 -20.55 -20.08
CA ASP A 24 25.36 -19.32 -19.39
C ASP A 24 23.89 -19.40 -18.97
N TYR A 25 23.47 -20.59 -18.53
CA TYR A 25 22.08 -20.86 -18.19
C TYR A 25 21.71 -20.21 -16.87
N SER A 26 20.71 -19.30 -16.89
CA SER A 26 20.08 -18.74 -15.69
C SER A 26 18.63 -19.25 -15.57
N PRO A 27 18.25 -19.87 -14.44
CA PRO A 27 16.87 -20.30 -14.23
C PRO A 27 15.91 -19.11 -14.28
N SER A 28 14.82 -19.26 -15.05
CA SER A 28 13.78 -18.23 -15.16
C SER A 28 13.15 -17.94 -13.78
N GLN A 29 13.08 -16.66 -13.38
CA GLN A 29 12.42 -16.26 -12.16
C GLN A 29 10.91 -16.59 -12.24
N ILE A 30 10.28 -16.37 -13.39
CA ILE A 30 8.85 -16.67 -13.61
C ILE A 30 8.56 -18.16 -13.37
N ALA A 31 9.43 -19.05 -13.87
CA ALA A 31 9.27 -20.48 -13.66
C ALA A 31 9.44 -20.87 -12.18
N ARG A 32 10.33 -20.19 -11.45
CA ARG A 32 10.49 -20.37 -10.01
C ARG A 32 9.29 -19.87 -9.23
N ASP A 33 8.79 -18.69 -9.53
CA ASP A 33 7.61 -18.08 -8.90
C ASP A 33 6.39 -18.99 -9.10
N LEU A 34 6.18 -19.50 -10.32
CA LEU A 34 5.11 -20.46 -10.62
C LEU A 34 5.24 -21.75 -9.82
N SER A 35 6.44 -22.30 -9.73
CA SER A 35 6.70 -23.52 -8.96
C SER A 35 6.55 -23.33 -7.46
N ALA A 36 6.89 -22.14 -6.96
CA ALA A 36 6.78 -21.80 -5.54
C ALA A 36 5.35 -21.37 -5.13
N GLY A 37 4.52 -20.98 -6.08
CA GLY A 37 3.17 -20.47 -5.84
C GLY A 37 3.12 -19.05 -5.26
N HIS A 38 4.25 -18.33 -5.29
CA HIS A 38 4.35 -16.93 -4.84
C HIS A 38 5.50 -16.20 -5.55
N THR A 39 5.37 -14.88 -5.66
CA THR A 39 6.35 -14.03 -6.37
C THR A 39 7.36 -13.35 -5.44
N ARG A 40 7.08 -13.30 -4.15
CA ARG A 40 7.77 -12.47 -3.14
C ARG A 40 7.82 -10.99 -3.52
N LYS A 41 6.78 -10.51 -4.20
CA LYS A 41 6.60 -9.11 -4.55
C LYS A 41 5.36 -8.54 -3.88
N ILE A 42 5.46 -7.30 -3.44
CA ILE A 42 4.34 -6.53 -2.86
C ILE A 42 4.20 -5.25 -3.68
N GLY A 43 3.01 -5.03 -4.23
CA GLY A 43 2.67 -3.76 -4.86
C GLY A 43 2.32 -2.71 -3.81
N VAL A 44 2.91 -1.52 -3.93
CA VAL A 44 2.63 -0.38 -3.05
C VAL A 44 2.02 0.74 -3.89
N VAL A 45 0.71 0.91 -3.79
CA VAL A 45 -0.03 1.96 -4.49
C VAL A 45 0.21 3.27 -3.78
N VAL A 46 0.79 4.22 -4.50
CA VAL A 46 1.10 5.57 -4.00
C VAL A 46 0.50 6.62 -4.93
N PRO A 47 -0.20 7.64 -4.41
CA PRO A 47 -0.74 8.68 -5.28
C PRO A 47 0.39 9.52 -5.89
N HIS A 48 1.38 9.89 -5.08
CA HIS A 48 2.60 10.61 -5.45
C HIS A 48 3.62 10.53 -4.30
N VAL A 49 4.88 10.75 -4.60
CA VAL A 49 5.99 10.65 -3.63
C VAL A 49 6.54 12.02 -3.16
N ARG A 50 5.86 13.12 -3.48
CA ARG A 50 6.37 14.48 -3.22
C ARG A 50 6.22 14.95 -1.78
N HIS A 51 5.37 14.30 -0.98
CA HIS A 51 5.11 14.70 0.39
C HIS A 51 5.98 13.90 1.37
N THR A 52 6.57 14.58 2.34
CA THR A 52 7.47 13.99 3.36
C THR A 52 6.88 12.76 4.07
N TYR A 53 5.57 12.74 4.30
CA TYR A 53 4.88 11.60 4.87
C TYR A 53 5.12 10.31 4.06
N PHE A 54 5.01 10.36 2.74
CA PHE A 54 5.24 9.19 1.89
C PHE A 54 6.70 8.76 1.90
N THR A 55 7.64 9.69 2.05
CA THR A 55 9.07 9.38 2.14
C THR A 55 9.39 8.53 3.36
N GLU A 56 8.90 8.92 4.53
CA GLU A 56 9.12 8.15 5.78
C GLU A 56 8.38 6.82 5.76
N LEU A 57 7.16 6.78 5.22
CA LEU A 57 6.41 5.55 5.04
C LEU A 57 7.15 4.56 4.14
N ILE A 58 7.63 5.03 2.98
CA ILE A 58 8.38 4.21 2.01
C ILE A 58 9.64 3.64 2.66
N LYS A 59 10.36 4.45 3.44
CA LYS A 59 11.55 3.99 4.17
C LYS A 59 11.21 2.82 5.11
N GLY A 60 10.17 2.95 5.94
CA GLY A 60 9.76 1.87 6.84
C GLY A 60 9.31 0.61 6.09
N LEU A 61 8.61 0.77 4.96
CA LEU A 61 8.22 -0.35 4.11
C LEU A 61 9.44 -1.05 3.48
N LEU A 62 10.45 -0.30 3.03
CA LEU A 62 11.68 -0.85 2.45
C LEU A 62 12.48 -1.64 3.50
N ASP A 63 12.63 -1.10 4.71
CA ASP A 63 13.33 -1.77 5.80
C ASP A 63 12.66 -3.12 6.13
N ALA A 64 11.33 -3.14 6.30
CA ALA A 64 10.56 -4.35 6.57
C ALA A 64 10.60 -5.37 5.42
N ALA A 65 10.54 -4.90 4.17
CA ALA A 65 10.60 -5.76 2.99
C ALA A 65 11.98 -6.42 2.85
N LEU A 66 13.06 -5.68 3.13
CA LEU A 66 14.42 -6.20 3.11
C LEU A 66 14.61 -7.32 4.14
N GLU A 67 14.17 -7.12 5.38
CA GLU A 67 14.22 -8.12 6.44
C GLU A 67 13.41 -9.38 6.11
N SER A 68 12.27 -9.22 5.43
CA SER A 68 11.35 -10.29 5.07
C SER A 68 11.66 -10.95 3.72
N HIS A 69 12.69 -10.48 3.01
CA HIS A 69 13.06 -10.95 1.66
C HIS A 69 11.95 -10.76 0.61
N TYR A 70 11.17 -9.68 0.72
CA TYR A 70 10.21 -9.25 -0.28
C TYR A 70 10.76 -8.10 -1.12
N GLN A 71 10.29 -8.01 -2.36
CA GLN A 71 10.52 -6.87 -3.24
C GLN A 71 9.30 -5.96 -3.23
N LEU A 72 9.52 -4.64 -3.20
CA LEU A 72 8.45 -3.67 -3.32
C LEU A 72 8.40 -3.12 -4.75
N LEU A 73 7.19 -3.12 -5.32
CA LEU A 73 6.88 -2.46 -6.58
C LEU A 73 6.05 -1.21 -6.28
N PHE A 74 6.62 -0.03 -6.49
CA PHE A 74 5.88 1.21 -6.32
C PHE A 74 5.00 1.46 -7.54
N LEU A 75 3.71 1.62 -7.30
CA LEU A 75 2.63 1.71 -8.28
C LEU A 75 1.99 3.10 -8.19
N PRO A 76 2.48 4.10 -8.95
CA PRO A 76 1.95 5.45 -8.88
C PRO A 76 0.55 5.50 -9.48
N SER A 77 -0.42 6.05 -8.74
CA SER A 77 -1.81 6.15 -9.20
C SER A 77 -2.24 7.56 -9.59
N ASP A 78 -1.62 8.58 -9.02
CA ASP A 78 -2.05 9.98 -9.12
C ASP A 78 -3.57 10.14 -8.87
N TYR A 79 -4.11 9.30 -7.98
CA TYR A 79 -5.54 9.20 -7.71
C TYR A 79 -6.40 8.83 -8.93
N SER A 80 -5.84 8.18 -9.96
CA SER A 80 -6.61 7.62 -11.07
C SER A 80 -7.29 6.32 -10.65
N ILE A 81 -8.62 6.29 -10.73
CA ILE A 81 -9.44 5.10 -10.48
C ILE A 81 -9.07 3.97 -11.45
N GLU A 82 -8.78 4.31 -12.70
CA GLU A 82 -8.40 3.37 -13.76
C GLU A 82 -7.07 2.70 -13.44
N ALA A 83 -6.06 3.50 -13.01
CA ALA A 83 -4.76 2.98 -12.62
C ALA A 83 -4.88 2.04 -11.40
N GLU A 84 -5.63 2.44 -10.37
CA GLU A 84 -5.84 1.62 -9.18
C GLU A 84 -6.57 0.31 -9.48
N LYS A 85 -7.56 0.33 -10.39
CA LYS A 85 -8.22 -0.89 -10.90
C LYS A 85 -7.24 -1.79 -11.65
N ALA A 86 -6.39 -1.22 -12.50
CA ALA A 86 -5.38 -1.99 -13.22
C ALA A 86 -4.40 -2.70 -12.27
N TYR A 87 -4.05 -2.09 -11.14
CA TYR A 87 -3.22 -2.71 -10.10
C TYR A 87 -3.94 -3.85 -9.37
N LEU A 88 -5.25 -3.72 -9.13
CA LEU A 88 -6.05 -4.82 -8.60
C LEU A 88 -6.12 -6.00 -9.59
N GLU A 89 -6.23 -5.74 -10.89
CA GLU A 89 -6.17 -6.80 -11.91
C GLU A 89 -4.78 -7.47 -11.98
N GLN A 90 -3.70 -6.72 -11.71
CA GLN A 90 -2.36 -7.31 -11.60
C GLN A 90 -2.24 -8.21 -10.36
N LEU A 91 -2.85 -7.86 -9.23
CA LEU A 91 -2.95 -8.77 -8.06
C LEU A 91 -3.70 -10.05 -8.46
N ARG A 92 -4.83 -9.93 -9.16
CA ARG A 92 -5.61 -11.07 -9.63
C ARG A 92 -4.82 -11.98 -10.56
N SER A 93 -3.91 -11.43 -11.36
CA SER A 93 -3.05 -12.20 -12.27
C SER A 93 -1.73 -12.66 -11.65
N ASN A 94 -1.59 -12.56 -10.32
CA ASN A 94 -0.40 -12.96 -9.56
C ASN A 94 0.90 -12.23 -9.98
N ALA A 95 0.81 -10.95 -10.39
CA ALA A 95 2.00 -10.14 -10.65
C ALA A 95 2.75 -9.81 -9.34
N PHE A 96 2.04 -9.83 -8.21
CA PHE A 96 2.54 -9.70 -6.84
C PHE A 96 1.62 -10.45 -5.88
N ASP A 97 2.13 -10.76 -4.68
CA ASP A 97 1.42 -11.57 -3.67
C ASP A 97 0.47 -10.74 -2.81
N ALA A 98 0.73 -9.42 -2.72
CA ALA A 98 -0.04 -8.51 -1.90
C ALA A 98 -0.03 -7.09 -2.48
N LEU A 99 -1.03 -6.28 -2.07
CA LEU A 99 -1.10 -4.85 -2.33
C LEU A 99 -1.19 -4.06 -1.03
N ILE A 100 -0.50 -2.92 -1.00
CA ILE A 100 -0.61 -1.90 0.04
C ILE A 100 -1.14 -0.63 -0.60
N PHE A 101 -2.32 -0.17 -0.18
CA PHE A 101 -2.86 1.13 -0.56
C PHE A 101 -2.43 2.17 0.48
N THR A 102 -1.51 3.06 0.13
CA THR A 102 -1.11 4.16 1.02
C THR A 102 -2.13 5.29 1.04
N SER A 103 -2.89 5.42 -0.03
CA SER A 103 -4.08 6.23 -0.21
C SER A 103 -4.81 5.71 -1.45
N ARG A 104 -6.05 6.12 -1.68
CA ARG A 104 -6.86 5.61 -2.80
C ARG A 104 -7.78 6.68 -3.39
N ALA A 105 -8.20 6.48 -4.62
CA ALA A 105 -9.33 7.14 -5.27
C ALA A 105 -10.51 6.17 -5.47
N ILE A 106 -10.21 4.89 -5.63
CA ILE A 106 -11.21 3.84 -5.83
C ILE A 106 -12.02 3.58 -4.54
N ASP A 107 -13.25 3.13 -4.71
CA ASP A 107 -14.11 2.72 -3.62
C ASP A 107 -13.54 1.52 -2.83
N ILE A 108 -13.67 1.58 -1.49
CA ILE A 108 -13.11 0.57 -0.58
C ILE A 108 -13.74 -0.80 -0.76
N GLN A 109 -15.04 -0.86 -1.11
CA GLN A 109 -15.76 -2.11 -1.38
C GLN A 109 -15.20 -2.80 -2.63
N THR A 110 -14.82 -2.01 -3.63
CA THR A 110 -14.15 -2.55 -4.82
C THR A 110 -12.81 -3.17 -4.44
N ILE A 111 -12.00 -2.51 -3.62
CA ILE A 111 -10.72 -3.06 -3.12
C ILE A 111 -10.98 -4.38 -2.36
N ALA A 112 -11.93 -4.40 -1.45
CA ALA A 112 -12.28 -5.58 -0.65
C ALA A 112 -12.66 -6.78 -1.51
N SER A 113 -13.34 -6.56 -2.64
CA SER A 113 -13.73 -7.64 -3.56
C SER A 113 -12.55 -8.42 -4.16
N TYR A 114 -11.35 -7.83 -4.18
CA TYR A 114 -10.10 -8.44 -4.68
C TYR A 114 -9.31 -9.19 -3.60
N ARG A 115 -9.72 -9.13 -2.33
CA ARG A 115 -9.02 -9.83 -1.22
C ARG A 115 -8.84 -11.33 -1.45
N LYS A 116 -9.74 -11.94 -2.20
CA LYS A 116 -9.66 -13.37 -2.57
C LYS A 116 -8.48 -13.73 -3.47
N TYR A 117 -7.82 -12.75 -4.08
CA TYR A 117 -6.67 -12.97 -4.97
C TYR A 117 -5.32 -12.73 -4.28
N GLY A 118 -5.30 -12.07 -3.13
CA GLY A 118 -4.08 -11.80 -2.37
C GLY A 118 -4.35 -10.93 -1.16
N SER A 119 -3.33 -10.73 -0.32
CA SER A 119 -3.45 -9.87 0.85
C SER A 119 -3.52 -8.41 0.44
N ILE A 120 -4.48 -7.65 1.02
CA ILE A 120 -4.60 -6.22 0.77
C ILE A 120 -4.54 -5.48 2.12
N VAL A 121 -3.64 -4.51 2.20
CA VAL A 121 -3.46 -3.61 3.35
C VAL A 121 -3.86 -2.20 2.93
N CYS A 122 -4.72 -1.55 3.71
CA CYS A 122 -5.10 -0.16 3.52
C CYS A 122 -4.56 0.69 4.67
N LEU A 123 -3.85 1.79 4.36
CA LEU A 123 -3.33 2.71 5.36
C LEU A 123 -4.38 3.77 5.71
N GLU A 124 -5.59 3.31 5.95
CA GLU A 124 -6.73 4.09 6.44
C GLU A 124 -7.62 3.20 7.31
N GLU A 125 -8.41 3.81 8.18
CA GLU A 125 -9.41 3.10 8.96
C GLU A 125 -10.53 2.58 8.07
N THR A 126 -10.89 1.31 8.25
CA THR A 126 -12.02 0.67 7.55
C THR A 126 -12.66 -0.38 8.46
N ASP A 127 -13.99 -0.47 8.42
CA ASP A 127 -14.79 -1.46 9.14
C ASP A 127 -14.94 -2.79 8.35
N LEU A 128 -14.26 -2.91 7.21
CA LEU A 128 -14.34 -4.10 6.37
C LEU A 128 -13.39 -5.18 6.89
N PRO A 129 -13.90 -6.29 7.45
CA PRO A 129 -13.08 -7.35 8.06
C PRO A 129 -12.18 -8.08 7.05
N GLU A 130 -12.49 -7.98 5.76
CA GLU A 130 -11.71 -8.58 4.68
C GLU A 130 -10.38 -7.87 4.44
N LEU A 131 -10.27 -6.60 4.83
CA LEU A 131 -9.09 -5.78 4.62
C LEU A 131 -8.26 -5.67 5.90
N ILE A 132 -6.95 -5.62 5.72
CA ILE A 132 -6.04 -5.26 6.81
C ILE A 132 -5.98 -3.72 6.85
N SER A 133 -6.46 -3.15 7.95
CA SER A 133 -6.46 -1.70 8.18
C SER A 133 -5.32 -1.32 9.13
N ILE A 134 -4.52 -0.34 8.74
CA ILE A 134 -3.49 0.28 9.58
C ILE A 134 -3.68 1.78 9.48
N SER A 135 -4.03 2.43 10.59
CA SER A 135 -4.28 3.87 10.61
C SER A 135 -3.72 4.53 11.86
N VAL A 136 -3.54 5.84 11.76
CA VAL A 136 -3.21 6.69 12.91
C VAL A 136 -4.48 7.43 13.29
N ASP A 137 -4.91 7.33 14.56
CA ASP A 137 -6.01 8.14 15.09
C ASP A 137 -5.58 9.62 15.14
N ARG A 138 -6.13 10.42 14.22
CA ARG A 138 -5.86 11.85 14.10
C ARG A 138 -6.87 12.73 14.82
N LYS A 139 -8.00 12.18 15.24
CA LYS A 139 -9.09 12.94 15.89
C LYS A 139 -8.61 13.73 17.10
N PRO A 140 -7.82 13.17 18.04
CA PRO A 140 -7.33 13.94 19.19
C PRO A 140 -6.51 15.17 18.80
N GLY A 141 -5.69 15.05 17.72
CA GLY A 141 -4.91 16.17 17.20
C GLY A 141 -5.81 17.26 16.61
N TYR A 142 -6.80 16.90 15.79
CA TYR A 142 -7.78 17.85 15.26
C TYR A 142 -8.62 18.50 16.37
N GLN A 143 -9.05 17.73 17.35
CA GLN A 143 -9.78 18.28 18.51
C GLN A 143 -8.95 19.29 19.29
N ALA A 144 -7.67 18.99 19.55
CA ALA A 144 -6.76 19.91 20.21
C ALA A 144 -6.59 21.21 19.42
N LEU A 145 -6.34 21.09 18.09
CA LEU A 145 -6.20 22.24 17.18
C LEU A 145 -7.46 23.10 17.18
N PHE A 146 -8.63 22.53 16.95
CA PHE A 146 -9.87 23.30 16.83
C PHE A 146 -10.31 23.91 18.15
N LYS A 147 -10.11 23.24 19.29
CA LYS A 147 -10.31 23.84 20.60
C LYS A 147 -9.36 24.99 20.87
N TRP A 148 -8.13 24.91 20.40
CA TRP A 148 -7.18 26.01 20.51
C TRP A 148 -7.63 27.20 19.63
N ILE A 149 -8.04 26.97 18.38
CA ILE A 149 -8.58 28.00 17.49
C ILE A 149 -9.84 28.67 18.13
N GLN A 150 -10.77 27.87 18.66
CA GLN A 150 -12.01 28.36 19.28
C GLN A 150 -11.74 29.34 20.45
N LYS A 151 -10.68 29.07 21.26
CA LYS A 151 -10.28 29.98 22.35
C LYS A 151 -9.86 31.38 21.90
N HIS A 152 -9.47 31.52 20.63
CA HIS A 152 -9.07 32.81 20.05
C HIS A 152 -10.26 33.57 19.41
N ASN A 153 -11.49 33.06 19.53
CA ASN A 153 -12.73 33.66 19.04
C ASN A 153 -12.63 34.16 17.58
N PRO A 154 -12.24 33.30 16.61
CA PRO A 154 -12.15 33.74 15.21
C PRO A 154 -13.54 34.05 14.67
N GLN A 155 -13.67 35.12 13.92
CA GLN A 155 -14.94 35.46 13.24
C GLN A 155 -15.20 34.56 12.02
N LYS A 156 -14.14 34.04 11.39
CA LYS A 156 -14.19 33.13 10.24
C LYS A 156 -13.07 32.10 10.34
N VAL A 157 -13.37 30.89 9.93
CA VAL A 157 -12.39 29.80 9.83
C VAL A 157 -12.45 29.25 8.41
N ALA A 158 -11.30 29.15 7.74
CA ALA A 158 -11.18 28.50 6.43
C ALA A 158 -10.47 27.15 6.60
N LEU A 159 -11.02 26.10 5.98
CA LEU A 159 -10.43 24.77 5.93
C LEU A 159 -9.85 24.54 4.53
N LEU A 160 -8.53 24.36 4.45
CA LEU A 160 -7.84 24.10 3.20
C LEU A 160 -7.45 22.61 3.11
N PHE A 161 -7.91 21.96 2.07
CA PHE A 161 -7.61 20.55 1.82
C PHE A 161 -6.83 20.40 0.51
N SER A 162 -5.80 19.57 0.53
CA SER A 162 -5.08 19.19 -0.69
C SER A 162 -5.97 18.39 -1.64
N ARG A 163 -7.02 17.75 -1.11
CA ARG A 163 -8.00 16.96 -1.85
C ARG A 163 -9.40 17.13 -1.21
N ASN A 164 -10.29 17.82 -1.90
CA ASN A 164 -11.68 17.94 -1.49
C ASN A 164 -12.46 16.73 -1.99
N SER A 165 -12.41 15.65 -1.25
CA SER A 165 -13.09 14.38 -1.61
C SER A 165 -13.55 13.64 -0.38
N PRO A 166 -14.82 13.22 -0.32
CA PRO A 166 -15.33 12.39 0.78
C PRO A 166 -14.65 11.01 0.90
N ILE A 167 -13.93 10.58 -0.13
CA ILE A 167 -13.11 9.37 -0.08
C ILE A 167 -11.86 9.59 0.80
N SER A 168 -11.36 10.84 0.92
CA SER A 168 -10.20 11.16 1.75
C SER A 168 -10.52 11.03 3.25
N PRO A 169 -9.84 10.14 4.01
CA PRO A 169 -10.01 10.06 5.46
C PRO A 169 -9.69 11.39 6.14
N THR A 170 -8.62 12.06 5.72
CA THR A 170 -8.23 13.37 6.26
C THR A 170 -9.35 14.40 6.10
N PHE A 171 -10.01 14.45 4.94
CA PHE A 171 -11.12 15.36 4.70
C PHE A 171 -12.29 15.05 5.66
N ARG A 172 -12.73 13.79 5.70
CA ARG A 172 -13.87 13.36 6.54
C ARG A 172 -13.64 13.63 8.02
N GLU A 173 -12.47 13.20 8.54
CA GLU A 173 -12.13 13.33 9.95
C GLU A 173 -11.99 14.78 10.37
N THR A 174 -11.29 15.61 9.57
CA THR A 174 -11.12 17.03 9.86
C THR A 174 -12.46 17.74 9.87
N LEU A 175 -13.31 17.50 8.86
CA LEU A 175 -14.63 18.12 8.76
C LEU A 175 -15.53 17.70 9.92
N SER A 176 -15.59 16.41 10.26
CA SER A 176 -16.40 15.89 11.35
C SER A 176 -16.03 16.54 12.69
N VAL A 177 -14.73 16.65 13.00
CA VAL A 177 -14.27 17.28 14.26
C VAL A 177 -14.50 18.79 14.24
N PHE A 178 -14.37 19.44 13.08
CA PHE A 178 -14.67 20.86 12.93
C PHE A 178 -16.14 21.15 13.23
N GLU A 179 -17.06 20.42 12.61
CA GLU A 179 -18.51 20.58 12.78
C GLU A 179 -18.96 20.28 14.24
N GLU A 180 -18.28 19.35 14.92
CA GLU A 180 -18.52 19.07 16.34
C GLU A 180 -18.20 20.27 17.24
N ILE A 181 -17.08 20.97 16.97
CA ILE A 181 -16.55 22.05 17.82
C ILE A 181 -17.14 23.41 17.44
N PHE A 182 -17.33 23.68 16.15
CA PHE A 182 -17.83 24.94 15.62
C PHE A 182 -19.30 24.84 15.16
N LYS A 183 -20.17 24.39 16.03
CA LYS A 183 -21.60 24.26 15.75
C LYS A 183 -22.19 25.57 15.28
N GLY A 184 -22.73 25.61 14.05
CA GLY A 184 -23.42 26.77 13.47
C GLY A 184 -22.50 27.86 12.90
N VAL A 185 -21.21 27.61 12.76
CA VAL A 185 -20.29 28.49 12.05
C VAL A 185 -20.27 28.10 10.57
N GLU A 186 -20.55 29.07 9.68
CA GLU A 186 -20.35 28.86 8.25
C GLU A 186 -18.84 28.76 7.94
N TYR A 187 -18.47 27.76 7.15
CA TYR A 187 -17.10 27.58 6.67
C TYR A 187 -17.07 27.59 5.13
N VAL A 188 -15.96 28.02 4.57
CA VAL A 188 -15.71 28.08 3.14
C VAL A 188 -14.55 27.14 2.78
#